data_0e69ebfcff0c0f5ca7f7963f166b5310
#
_entry.id   0e69ebfcff0c0f5ca7f7963f166b5310
#
_cell.length_a   1.000
_cell.length_b   1.000
_cell.length_c   1.000
_cell.angle_alpha   90.00
_cell.angle_beta   90.00
_cell.angle_gamma   90.00
#
_symmetry.space_group_name_H-M   'P 1'
#
loop_
_entity.id
_entity.type
_entity.pdbx_description
1 polymer ?
#
loop_
_entity_poly.entity_id
_entity_poly.type
_entity_poly.pdbx_seq_one_letter_code
_entity_poly.pdbx_strand_id
1 'polypeptide(L)'
;MDVTKQNPPTDLTIFVKRAKIVNDKELNVIPDPVFEPVYEENINKDTSISYEVKEGDYIQVISPTGRQCSDFVAFDTRKLEKGIEKGLDWQTTRTFMGNTFPGPGLFSKFYDTDHEPLVEVIRDTVGKHDTFNLACTSKYYEDAGYFGHPNCSDNLTESMSKYGVQKQKGWHAINLFFNTSAGGLNSVISDESYSRPGDYVMFKALKDLTIGTTACP
;
A
#
# COMPACT_ATOMS: atom_id res chain seq x y z
N MET A 1 -3.14 9.51 -48.64
CA MET A 1 -3.75 9.59 -47.30
C MET A 1 -2.79 10.37 -46.40
N ASP A 2 -3.17 11.58 -46.10
CA ASP A 2 -2.35 12.51 -45.33
C ASP A 2 -2.37 12.07 -43.85
N VAL A 3 -1.26 11.56 -43.37
CA VAL A 3 -1.07 11.33 -41.96
C VAL A 3 -0.85 12.70 -41.33
N THR A 4 -1.94 13.28 -40.84
CA THR A 4 -1.89 14.52 -40.08
C THR A 4 -0.84 14.42 -38.99
N LYS A 5 0.19 15.23 -39.13
CA LYS A 5 1.20 15.49 -38.11
C LYS A 5 0.47 15.92 -36.84
N GLN A 6 0.27 15.01 -35.90
CA GLN A 6 0.00 15.42 -34.53
C GLN A 6 1.26 16.09 -34.03
N ASN A 7 1.18 17.40 -33.87
CA ASN A 7 2.23 18.13 -33.16
C ASN A 7 2.34 17.48 -31.76
N PRO A 8 3.54 17.07 -31.32
CA PRO A 8 3.72 16.66 -29.95
C PRO A 8 3.29 17.82 -29.04
N PRO A 9 2.74 17.54 -27.85
CA PRO A 9 2.40 18.59 -26.91
C PRO A 9 3.66 19.43 -26.66
N THR A 10 3.61 20.69 -27.02
CA THR A 10 4.77 21.59 -27.02
C THR A 10 4.96 22.31 -25.70
N ASP A 11 4.03 22.17 -24.75
CA ASP A 11 4.05 22.95 -23.53
C ASP A 11 4.42 22.07 -22.34
N LEU A 12 5.68 22.16 -21.92
CA LEU A 12 6.16 21.68 -20.65
C LEU A 12 6.10 22.82 -19.63
N THR A 13 5.17 22.73 -18.67
CA THR A 13 5.08 23.70 -17.57
C THR A 13 5.95 23.23 -16.42
N ILE A 14 6.96 23.98 -16.05
CA ILE A 14 7.83 23.72 -14.92
C ILE A 14 7.44 24.65 -13.76
N PHE A 15 7.05 24.08 -12.64
CA PHE A 15 6.84 24.82 -11.40
C PHE A 15 8.09 24.70 -10.52
N VAL A 16 8.76 25.80 -10.25
CA VAL A 16 9.84 25.83 -9.26
C VAL A 16 9.25 26.34 -7.95
N LYS A 17 9.05 25.44 -6.99
CA LYS A 17 8.67 25.82 -5.62
C LYS A 17 9.93 25.86 -4.74
N ARG A 18 10.19 27.00 -4.08
CA ARG A 18 11.20 27.06 -3.03
C ARG A 18 10.59 26.56 -1.73
N ALA A 19 11.04 25.41 -1.24
CA ALA A 19 10.77 25.02 0.14
C ALA A 19 11.56 25.95 1.07
N LYS A 20 10.88 26.65 1.95
CA LYS A 20 11.51 27.35 3.06
C LYS A 20 11.60 26.35 4.21
N ILE A 21 12.78 25.79 4.43
CA ILE A 21 13.04 24.98 5.62
C ILE A 21 12.98 25.92 6.81
N VAL A 22 11.94 25.77 7.63
CA VAL A 22 11.77 26.49 8.88
C VAL A 22 12.02 25.50 9.99
N ASN A 23 13.22 25.53 10.55
CA ASN A 23 13.75 24.66 11.61
C ASN A 23 13.91 23.19 11.17
N ASP A 24 14.90 22.48 11.70
CA ASP A 24 15.25 21.07 11.46
C ASP A 24 14.14 20.05 11.80
N LYS A 25 12.88 20.42 11.61
CA LYS A 25 11.74 19.53 11.75
C LYS A 25 11.50 18.81 10.43
N GLU A 26 11.24 17.52 10.57
CA GLU A 26 10.82 16.66 9.45
C GLU A 26 9.73 17.35 8.63
N LEU A 27 9.92 17.36 7.33
CA LEU A 27 8.95 17.93 6.39
C LEU A 27 7.73 17.01 6.34
N ASN A 28 6.62 17.49 6.90
CA ASN A 28 5.33 16.81 6.80
C ASN A 28 4.55 17.44 5.63
N VAL A 29 4.28 16.65 4.60
CA VAL A 29 3.59 17.08 3.39
C VAL A 29 2.36 16.21 3.18
N ILE A 30 1.19 16.84 3.17
CA ILE A 30 -0.05 16.19 2.76
C ILE A 30 -0.41 16.79 1.40
N PRO A 31 -0.38 16.00 0.30
CA PRO A 31 -0.78 16.48 -1.01
C PRO A 31 -2.29 16.74 -1.02
N ASP A 32 -2.73 17.63 -1.90
CA ASP A 32 -4.15 17.85 -2.13
C ASP A 32 -4.82 16.52 -2.55
N PRO A 33 -6.00 16.21 -2.02
CA PRO A 33 -6.71 15.01 -2.40
C PRO A 33 -7.09 15.06 -3.89
N VAL A 34 -7.02 13.91 -4.56
CA VAL A 34 -7.33 13.82 -6.00
C VAL A 34 -8.84 13.93 -6.24
N PHE A 35 -9.64 13.49 -5.27
CA PHE A 35 -11.09 13.57 -5.24
C PHE A 35 -11.55 14.12 -3.90
N GLU A 36 -12.80 14.57 -3.79
CA GLU A 36 -13.37 15.00 -2.52
C GLU A 36 -13.36 13.84 -1.51
N PRO A 37 -12.64 13.97 -0.38
CA PRO A 37 -12.55 12.90 0.60
C PRO A 37 -13.87 12.75 1.36
N VAL A 38 -14.37 11.53 1.44
CA VAL A 38 -15.53 11.15 2.27
C VAL A 38 -15.09 10.59 3.63
N TYR A 39 -13.84 10.21 3.76
CA TYR A 39 -13.22 9.72 4.97
C TYR A 39 -11.74 10.07 4.96
N GLU A 40 -11.22 10.56 6.08
CA GLU A 40 -9.81 10.87 6.28
C GLU A 40 -9.41 10.46 7.69
N GLU A 41 -8.30 9.76 7.83
CA GLU A 41 -7.77 9.33 9.11
C GLU A 41 -6.25 9.37 9.11
N ASN A 42 -5.67 9.84 10.20
CA ASN A 42 -4.24 9.84 10.41
C ASN A 42 -3.84 8.62 11.25
N ILE A 43 -3.04 7.74 10.66
CA ILE A 43 -2.57 6.51 11.32
C ILE A 43 -1.27 6.83 12.04
N ASN A 44 -1.29 6.79 13.36
CA ASN A 44 -0.10 6.97 14.16
C ASN A 44 0.88 5.80 13.96
N LYS A 45 2.18 6.11 14.05
CA LYS A 45 3.22 5.09 14.06
C LYS A 45 2.88 3.98 15.08
N ASP A 46 3.21 2.75 14.75
CA ASP A 46 2.96 1.55 15.58
C ASP A 46 1.46 1.20 15.76
N THR A 47 0.58 1.72 14.93
CA THR A 47 -0.86 1.44 15.00
C THR A 47 -1.43 0.97 13.66
N SER A 48 -2.69 0.55 13.69
CA SER A 48 -3.48 0.23 12.50
C SER A 48 -4.91 0.73 12.63
N ILE A 49 -5.53 0.94 11.48
CA ILE A 49 -6.97 1.19 11.36
C ILE A 49 -7.60 0.16 10.44
N SER A 50 -8.91 -0.01 10.56
CA SER A 50 -9.69 -0.78 9.61
C SER A 50 -10.98 -0.07 9.25
N TYR A 51 -11.36 -0.15 7.99
CA TYR A 51 -12.48 0.59 7.41
C TYR A 51 -13.07 -0.15 6.22
N GLU A 52 -14.26 0.26 5.80
CA GLU A 52 -14.95 -0.27 4.62
C GLU A 52 -14.90 0.74 3.48
N VAL A 53 -14.81 0.21 2.26
CA VAL A 53 -14.79 0.99 1.01
C VAL A 53 -15.76 0.35 0.03
N LYS A 54 -16.55 1.15 -0.68
CA LYS A 54 -17.48 0.67 -1.69
C LYS A 54 -16.79 0.44 -3.03
N GLU A 55 -17.35 -0.48 -3.81
CA GLU A 55 -16.94 -0.68 -5.20
C GLU A 55 -16.97 0.64 -5.99
N GLY A 56 -15.85 0.95 -6.63
CA GLY A 56 -15.68 2.18 -7.42
C GLY A 56 -15.02 3.34 -6.67
N ASP A 57 -14.97 3.30 -5.34
CA ASP A 57 -14.29 4.33 -4.53
C ASP A 57 -12.77 4.25 -4.67
N TYR A 58 -12.10 5.33 -4.28
CA TYR A 58 -10.65 5.46 -4.33
C TYR A 58 -10.07 5.55 -2.92
N ILE A 59 -8.93 4.91 -2.75
CA ILE A 59 -8.17 4.86 -1.50
C ILE A 59 -6.81 5.50 -1.76
N GLN A 60 -6.47 6.55 -1.03
CA GLN A 60 -5.17 7.21 -1.15
C GLN A 60 -4.39 7.01 0.15
N VAL A 61 -3.34 6.19 0.12
CA VAL A 61 -2.42 5.99 1.24
C VAL A 61 -1.23 6.91 1.05
N ILE A 62 -1.03 7.82 2.00
CA ILE A 62 -0.02 8.88 1.92
C ILE A 62 1.06 8.63 2.97
N SER A 63 2.34 8.85 2.62
CA SER A 63 3.48 8.93 3.54
C SER A 63 3.84 10.41 3.78
N PRO A 64 3.26 11.08 4.81
CA PRO A 64 3.41 12.53 4.96
C PRO A 64 4.86 12.97 5.22
N THR A 65 5.63 12.17 5.93
CA THR A 65 7.04 12.45 6.27
C THR A 65 8.04 11.78 5.34
N GLY A 66 7.58 10.86 4.48
CA GLY A 66 8.43 9.96 3.70
C GLY A 66 9.03 8.84 4.55
N ARG A 67 9.56 7.82 3.91
CA ARG A 67 10.24 6.66 4.53
C ARG A 67 9.41 5.85 5.53
N GLN A 68 8.15 6.21 5.78
CA GLN A 68 7.23 5.45 6.61
C GLN A 68 6.63 4.31 5.79
N CYS A 69 6.88 3.06 6.19
CA CYS A 69 6.25 1.89 5.62
C CYS A 69 4.84 1.72 6.17
N SER A 70 3.98 1.09 5.35
CA SER A 70 2.58 0.83 5.69
C SER A 70 2.18 -0.53 5.13
N ASP A 71 1.60 -1.39 5.95
CA ASP A 71 1.06 -2.66 5.48
C ASP A 71 -0.42 -2.51 5.19
N PHE A 72 -0.80 -2.89 3.99
CA PHE A 72 -2.16 -2.76 3.46
C PHE A 72 -2.74 -4.13 3.15
N VAL A 73 -3.90 -4.43 3.73
CA VAL A 73 -4.69 -5.63 3.46
C VAL A 73 -6.09 -5.26 3.04
N ALA A 74 -6.70 -6.04 2.16
CA ALA A 74 -8.08 -5.84 1.73
C ALA A 74 -8.75 -7.19 1.52
N PHE A 75 -10.02 -7.29 1.93
CA PHE A 75 -10.87 -8.48 1.81
C PHE A 75 -12.14 -8.13 1.06
N ASP A 76 -12.68 -9.08 0.28
CA ASP A 76 -14.03 -8.99 -0.27
C ASP A 76 -15.04 -9.01 0.88
N THR A 77 -15.70 -7.88 1.13
CA THR A 77 -16.65 -7.72 2.25
C THR A 77 -17.78 -8.73 2.17
N ARG A 78 -18.32 -8.99 0.98
CA ARG A 78 -19.47 -9.91 0.80
C ARG A 78 -19.11 -11.35 1.09
N LYS A 79 -17.85 -11.75 0.86
CA LYS A 79 -17.34 -13.07 1.25
C LYS A 79 -17.07 -13.11 2.75
N LEU A 80 -16.47 -12.05 3.31
CA LEU A 80 -16.15 -11.94 4.72
C LEU A 80 -17.40 -12.03 5.61
N GLU A 81 -18.51 -11.36 5.23
CA GLU A 81 -19.81 -11.45 5.91
C GLU A 81 -20.38 -12.88 5.96
N LYS A 82 -19.95 -13.75 5.06
CA LYS A 82 -20.29 -15.18 5.03
C LYS A 82 -19.27 -16.06 5.76
N GLY A 83 -18.30 -15.46 6.44
CA GLY A 83 -17.21 -16.17 7.11
C GLY A 83 -16.15 -16.73 6.16
N ILE A 84 -16.08 -16.21 4.92
CA ILE A 84 -15.10 -16.63 3.92
C ILE A 84 -14.04 -15.55 3.80
N GLU A 85 -12.85 -15.78 4.35
CA GLU A 85 -11.74 -14.84 4.30
C GLU A 85 -11.01 -14.94 2.96
N LYS A 86 -11.33 -14.01 2.03
CA LYS A 86 -10.68 -13.86 0.73
C LYS A 86 -10.06 -12.46 0.65
N GLY A 87 -8.79 -12.40 1.00
CA GLY A 87 -7.99 -11.19 0.98
C GLY A 87 -7.00 -11.17 -0.19
N LEU A 88 -6.29 -10.07 -0.29
CA LEU A 88 -5.21 -9.91 -1.25
C LEU A 88 -4.18 -11.03 -1.13
N ASP A 89 -3.81 -11.60 -2.26
CA ASP A 89 -2.78 -12.62 -2.37
C ASP A 89 -1.69 -12.18 -3.34
N TRP A 90 -0.50 -12.00 -2.83
CA TRP A 90 0.62 -11.53 -3.65
C TRP A 90 1.19 -12.59 -4.58
N GLN A 91 1.09 -13.89 -4.23
CA GLN A 91 1.58 -14.96 -5.09
C GLN A 91 0.72 -15.05 -6.35
N THR A 92 -0.59 -15.04 -6.20
CA THR A 92 -1.55 -14.96 -7.31
C THR A 92 -1.31 -13.70 -8.13
N THR A 93 -1.20 -12.55 -7.46
CA THR A 93 -0.98 -11.25 -8.10
C THR A 93 0.31 -11.27 -8.94
N ARG A 94 1.44 -11.68 -8.38
CA ARG A 94 2.71 -11.75 -9.13
C ARG A 94 2.65 -12.74 -10.30
N THR A 95 1.94 -13.85 -10.13
CA THR A 95 1.78 -14.84 -11.20
C THR A 95 1.06 -14.24 -12.40
N PHE A 96 0.00 -13.46 -12.18
CA PHE A 96 -0.73 -12.83 -13.28
C PHE A 96 -0.04 -11.60 -13.86
N MET A 97 0.63 -10.83 -13.04
CA MET A 97 1.27 -9.58 -13.47
C MET A 97 2.67 -9.80 -14.05
N GLY A 98 3.36 -10.88 -13.68
CA GLY A 98 4.76 -11.10 -14.07
C GLY A 98 5.73 -10.06 -13.51
N ASN A 99 5.28 -9.26 -12.52
CA ASN A 99 6.01 -8.18 -11.88
C ASN A 99 6.06 -8.38 -10.36
N THR A 100 7.05 -7.78 -9.74
CA THR A 100 7.18 -7.81 -8.27
C THR A 100 6.14 -6.96 -7.56
N PHE A 101 5.59 -5.96 -8.26
CA PHE A 101 4.55 -5.08 -7.77
C PHE A 101 3.74 -4.51 -8.95
N PRO A 102 2.39 -4.60 -8.93
CA PRO A 102 1.55 -3.92 -9.92
C PRO A 102 1.71 -2.40 -9.84
N GLY A 103 1.74 -1.76 -11.00
CA GLY A 103 1.76 -0.30 -11.12
C GLY A 103 0.62 0.20 -11.99
N PRO A 104 0.42 1.52 -12.11
CA PRO A 104 -0.60 2.07 -12.99
C PRO A 104 -0.44 1.59 -14.44
N GLY A 105 -1.54 1.26 -15.10
CA GLY A 105 -1.57 0.86 -16.51
C GLY A 105 -2.01 -0.59 -16.73
N LEU A 106 -1.37 -1.30 -17.68
CA LEU A 106 -1.85 -2.61 -18.13
C LEU A 106 -1.84 -3.68 -17.03
N PHE A 107 -0.85 -3.65 -16.15
CA PHE A 107 -0.69 -4.61 -15.05
C PHE A 107 -0.87 -3.89 -13.70
N SER A 108 -2.11 -3.54 -13.38
CA SER A 108 -2.43 -2.62 -12.28
C SER A 108 -3.21 -3.26 -11.12
N LYS A 109 -3.56 -4.56 -11.21
CA LYS A 109 -4.53 -5.16 -10.28
C LYS A 109 -3.90 -6.10 -9.29
N PHE A 110 -4.42 -6.09 -8.06
CA PHE A 110 -4.16 -7.09 -7.04
C PHE A 110 -5.35 -8.05 -6.91
N TYR A 111 -5.05 -9.33 -6.75
CA TYR A 111 -6.01 -10.43 -6.77
C TYR A 111 -6.08 -11.17 -5.44
N ASP A 112 -7.22 -11.80 -5.19
CA ASP A 112 -7.37 -12.83 -4.15
C ASP A 112 -6.99 -14.23 -4.68
N THR A 113 -7.07 -15.25 -3.80
CA THR A 113 -6.79 -16.65 -4.16
C THR A 113 -7.85 -17.29 -5.06
N ASP A 114 -8.99 -16.65 -5.26
CA ASP A 114 -10.02 -17.08 -6.24
C ASP A 114 -9.79 -16.44 -7.61
N HIS A 115 -8.68 -15.73 -7.77
CA HIS A 115 -8.30 -14.99 -8.99
C HIS A 115 -9.22 -13.79 -9.29
N GLU A 116 -9.90 -13.29 -8.26
CA GLU A 116 -10.75 -12.13 -8.38
C GLU A 116 -9.96 -10.85 -8.06
N PRO A 117 -10.03 -9.81 -8.89
CA PRO A 117 -9.34 -8.56 -8.61
C PRO A 117 -10.07 -7.78 -7.52
N LEU A 118 -9.34 -7.33 -6.51
CA LEU A 118 -9.87 -6.57 -5.39
C LEU A 118 -9.58 -5.06 -5.52
N VAL A 119 -8.37 -4.69 -5.88
CA VAL A 119 -7.97 -3.29 -6.06
C VAL A 119 -7.17 -3.12 -7.34
N GLU A 120 -7.21 -1.90 -7.87
CA GLU A 120 -6.42 -1.46 -9.01
C GLU A 120 -5.56 -0.26 -8.63
N VAL A 121 -4.27 -0.28 -8.96
CA VAL A 121 -3.35 0.84 -8.76
C VAL A 121 -3.63 1.91 -9.82
N ILE A 122 -4.10 3.07 -9.40
CA ILE A 122 -4.43 4.20 -10.29
C ILE A 122 -3.27 5.19 -10.35
N ARG A 123 -2.62 5.44 -9.21
CA ARG A 123 -1.42 6.29 -9.11
C ARG A 123 -0.46 5.70 -8.10
N ASP A 124 0.81 5.89 -8.38
CA ASP A 124 1.89 5.51 -7.50
C ASP A 124 3.04 6.50 -7.75
N THR A 125 3.41 7.28 -6.74
CA THR A 125 4.47 8.27 -6.85
C THR A 125 5.84 7.72 -6.46
N VAL A 126 5.89 6.50 -5.93
CA VAL A 126 7.13 5.84 -5.48
C VAL A 126 7.59 4.74 -6.44
N GLY A 127 6.66 3.92 -6.93
CA GLY A 127 6.93 2.83 -7.86
C GLY A 127 7.74 1.69 -7.26
N LYS A 128 7.84 1.62 -5.92
CA LYS A 128 8.61 0.59 -5.23
C LYS A 128 7.94 0.21 -3.92
N HIS A 129 7.49 -1.04 -3.86
CA HIS A 129 6.78 -1.62 -2.73
C HIS A 129 7.17 -3.08 -2.59
N ASP A 130 6.86 -3.69 -1.44
CA ASP A 130 7.18 -5.08 -1.17
C ASP A 130 5.95 -5.98 -1.22
N THR A 131 6.09 -7.10 -1.92
CA THR A 131 5.15 -8.22 -1.95
C THR A 131 5.87 -9.56 -1.73
N PHE A 132 7.06 -9.55 -1.14
CA PHE A 132 7.82 -10.77 -0.83
C PHE A 132 7.68 -11.16 0.63
N ASN A 133 7.64 -10.18 1.54
CA ASN A 133 7.60 -10.39 2.96
C ASN A 133 6.17 -10.30 3.52
N LEU A 134 5.92 -10.98 4.62
CA LEU A 134 4.73 -10.74 5.45
C LEU A 134 4.80 -9.34 6.06
N ALA A 135 3.66 -8.79 6.50
CA ALA A 135 3.66 -7.73 7.49
C ALA A 135 4.54 -8.15 8.67
N CYS A 136 5.32 -7.24 9.24
CA CYS A 136 6.25 -7.58 10.30
C CYS A 136 5.55 -8.27 11.48
N THR A 137 6.25 -9.22 12.13
CA THR A 137 5.69 -10.10 13.17
C THR A 137 6.52 -10.00 14.45
N SER A 138 5.91 -10.37 15.59
CA SER A 138 6.64 -10.49 16.87
C SER A 138 7.85 -11.41 16.74
N LYS A 139 7.69 -12.55 16.05
CA LYS A 139 8.79 -13.51 15.83
C LYS A 139 10.00 -12.89 15.12
N TYR A 140 9.76 -12.04 14.12
CA TYR A 140 10.83 -11.35 13.40
C TYR A 140 11.67 -10.47 14.35
N TYR A 141 11.00 -9.71 15.22
CA TYR A 141 11.67 -8.85 16.18
C TYR A 141 12.36 -9.64 17.31
N GLU A 142 11.71 -10.69 17.81
CA GLU A 142 12.29 -11.58 18.84
C GLU A 142 13.57 -12.25 18.35
N ASP A 143 13.61 -12.74 17.10
CA ASP A 143 14.80 -13.33 16.48
C ASP A 143 15.96 -12.30 16.32
N ALA A 144 15.60 -11.02 16.18
CA ALA A 144 16.55 -9.91 16.18
C ALA A 144 16.92 -9.41 17.59
N GLY A 145 16.35 -10.00 18.66
CA GLY A 145 16.63 -9.64 20.06
C GLY A 145 15.73 -8.55 20.63
N TYR A 146 14.69 -8.12 19.92
CA TYR A 146 13.75 -7.07 20.35
C TYR A 146 12.45 -7.69 20.89
N PHE A 147 12.45 -8.18 22.11
CA PHE A 147 11.28 -8.79 22.75
C PHE A 147 10.21 -7.75 23.07
N GLY A 148 8.94 -8.08 22.78
CA GLY A 148 7.79 -7.20 23.03
C GLY A 148 7.71 -5.98 22.13
N HIS A 149 8.46 -5.95 21.03
CA HIS A 149 8.39 -4.87 20.05
C HIS A 149 7.00 -4.86 19.36
N PRO A 150 6.36 -3.68 19.19
CA PRO A 150 5.16 -3.55 18.38
C PRO A 150 5.38 -4.11 16.97
N ASN A 151 4.34 -4.67 16.37
CA ASN A 151 4.42 -5.21 15.02
C ASN A 151 3.10 -5.09 14.27
N CYS A 152 3.20 -4.99 12.96
CA CYS A 152 2.05 -4.77 12.10
C CYS A 152 1.05 -5.93 12.10
N SER A 153 1.52 -7.18 12.25
CA SER A 153 0.63 -8.34 12.25
C SER A 153 -0.28 -8.39 13.47
N ASP A 154 0.21 -8.01 14.65
CA ASP A 154 -0.62 -7.91 15.85
C ASP A 154 -1.58 -6.72 15.74
N ASN A 155 -1.11 -5.57 15.25
CA ASN A 155 -1.94 -4.39 15.02
C ASN A 155 -3.08 -4.69 14.04
N LEU A 156 -2.80 -5.32 12.89
CA LEU A 156 -3.83 -5.74 11.93
C LEU A 156 -4.81 -6.73 12.55
N THR A 157 -4.33 -7.69 13.35
CA THR A 157 -5.20 -8.64 14.05
C THR A 157 -6.18 -7.91 14.98
N GLU A 158 -5.71 -6.91 15.72
CA GLU A 158 -6.55 -6.12 16.60
C GLU A 158 -7.59 -5.32 15.82
N SER A 159 -7.15 -4.53 14.83
CA SER A 159 -8.06 -3.65 14.07
C SER A 159 -9.05 -4.41 13.19
N MET A 160 -8.69 -5.59 12.65
CA MET A 160 -9.55 -6.40 11.78
C MET A 160 -10.49 -7.32 12.55
N SER A 161 -10.28 -7.51 13.86
CA SER A 161 -11.08 -8.40 14.72
C SER A 161 -12.57 -8.04 14.72
N LYS A 162 -12.92 -6.76 14.65
CA LYS A 162 -14.30 -6.28 14.60
C LYS A 162 -15.09 -6.76 13.37
N TYR A 163 -14.40 -7.17 12.31
CA TYR A 163 -14.99 -7.75 11.10
C TYR A 163 -14.98 -9.28 11.10
N GLY A 164 -14.62 -9.90 12.21
CA GLY A 164 -14.59 -11.35 12.37
C GLY A 164 -13.42 -12.04 11.68
N VAL A 165 -12.43 -11.29 11.19
CA VAL A 165 -11.21 -11.87 10.60
C VAL A 165 -10.41 -12.57 11.68
N GLN A 166 -10.01 -13.82 11.39
CA GLN A 166 -9.29 -14.63 12.36
C GLN A 166 -7.90 -14.07 12.66
N LYS A 167 -7.47 -14.26 13.91
CA LYS A 167 -6.13 -13.89 14.33
C LYS A 167 -5.07 -14.60 13.48
N GLN A 168 -4.16 -13.83 12.89
CA GLN A 168 -3.03 -14.34 12.12
C GLN A 168 -1.71 -13.98 12.81
N LYS A 169 -0.74 -14.88 12.77
CA LYS A 169 0.62 -14.62 13.26
C LYS A 169 1.47 -13.81 12.28
N GLY A 170 1.09 -13.81 11.03
CA GLY A 170 1.71 -13.04 9.97
C GLY A 170 0.68 -12.79 8.86
N TRP A 171 0.52 -11.55 8.46
CA TRP A 171 -0.45 -11.12 7.46
C TRP A 171 0.17 -11.03 6.08
N HIS A 172 -0.56 -11.53 5.08
CA HIS A 172 -0.26 -11.29 3.67
C HIS A 172 -0.71 -9.86 3.33
N ALA A 173 0.21 -8.91 3.44
CA ALA A 173 -0.06 -7.50 3.17
C ALA A 173 0.75 -7.00 1.97
N ILE A 174 0.30 -5.95 1.32
CA ILE A 174 1.16 -5.15 0.47
C ILE A 174 1.95 -4.24 1.41
N ASN A 175 3.27 -4.41 1.47
CA ASN A 175 4.11 -3.56 2.30
C ASN A 175 4.45 -2.30 1.49
N LEU A 176 3.58 -1.30 1.60
CA LEU A 176 3.71 -0.03 0.87
C LEU A 176 4.94 0.74 1.32
N PHE A 177 5.61 1.39 0.38
CA PHE A 177 6.81 2.20 0.60
C PHE A 177 8.02 1.41 1.12
N PHE A 178 7.93 0.09 1.19
CA PHE A 178 9.04 -0.77 1.58
C PHE A 178 9.82 -1.22 0.35
N ASN A 179 11.11 -0.88 0.32
CA ASN A 179 11.97 -1.12 -0.83
C ASN A 179 12.59 -2.51 -0.76
N THR A 180 12.00 -3.47 -1.46
CA THR A 180 12.58 -4.81 -1.62
C THR A 180 12.81 -5.16 -3.07
N SER A 181 13.74 -6.04 -3.32
CA SER A 181 14.03 -6.59 -4.65
C SER A 181 14.50 -8.03 -4.56
N ALA A 182 14.22 -8.80 -5.61
CA ALA A 182 14.85 -10.11 -5.80
C ALA A 182 16.31 -9.90 -6.23
N GLY A 183 17.24 -10.30 -5.39
CA GLY A 183 18.67 -10.27 -5.68
C GLY A 183 19.15 -11.51 -6.43
N GLY A 184 20.41 -11.47 -6.86
CA GLY A 184 21.09 -12.67 -7.34
C GLY A 184 21.21 -13.70 -6.20
N LEU A 185 21.39 -14.96 -6.56
CA LEU A 185 21.58 -16.07 -5.62
C LEU A 185 20.41 -16.26 -4.61
N ASN A 186 19.19 -16.03 -5.05
CA ASN A 186 17.96 -16.30 -4.26
C ASN A 186 17.77 -15.43 -3.01
N SER A 187 18.39 -14.26 -2.95
CA SER A 187 18.20 -13.32 -1.84
C SER A 187 17.03 -12.36 -2.10
N VAL A 188 16.31 -12.00 -1.05
CA VAL A 188 15.47 -10.81 -1.02
C VAL A 188 16.28 -9.71 -0.34
N ILE A 189 16.49 -8.62 -1.05
CA ILE A 189 17.27 -7.47 -0.58
C ILE A 189 16.29 -6.41 -0.12
N SER A 190 16.53 -5.85 1.07
CA SER A 190 15.79 -4.70 1.59
C SER A 190 16.73 -3.51 1.68
N ASP A 191 16.30 -2.40 1.09
CA ASP A 191 17.04 -1.14 1.06
C ASP A 191 16.19 -0.01 1.65
N GLU A 192 16.78 1.19 1.78
CA GLU A 192 16.04 2.37 2.21
C GLU A 192 14.83 2.65 1.31
N SER A 193 13.73 3.05 1.93
CA SER A 193 12.53 3.47 1.21
C SER A 193 12.82 4.63 0.27
N TYR A 194 12.28 4.59 -0.93
CA TYR A 194 12.34 5.70 -1.89
C TYR A 194 11.29 6.79 -1.62
N SER A 195 10.33 6.53 -0.73
CA SER A 195 9.26 7.48 -0.47
C SER A 195 9.79 8.79 0.14
N ARG A 196 9.28 9.89 -0.35
CA ARG A 196 9.55 11.26 0.08
C ARG A 196 8.33 11.84 0.79
N PRO A 197 8.47 12.92 1.54
CA PRO A 197 7.33 13.59 2.13
C PRO A 197 6.23 13.92 1.12
N GLY A 198 5.01 13.42 1.37
CA GLY A 198 3.86 13.59 0.51
C GLY A 198 3.69 12.56 -0.62
N ASP A 199 4.58 11.58 -0.72
CA ASP A 199 4.38 10.47 -1.66
C ASP A 199 3.19 9.60 -1.25
N TYR A 200 2.52 9.03 -2.26
CA TYR A 200 1.32 8.23 -2.03
C TYR A 200 1.11 7.14 -3.10
N VAL A 201 0.30 6.17 -2.72
CA VAL A 201 -0.31 5.21 -3.65
C VAL A 201 -1.81 5.40 -3.63
N MET A 202 -2.43 5.39 -4.79
CA MET A 202 -3.88 5.44 -4.93
C MET A 202 -4.39 4.16 -5.57
N PHE A 203 -5.33 3.53 -4.89
CA PHE A 203 -6.07 2.38 -5.38
C PHE A 203 -7.51 2.76 -5.73
N LYS A 204 -8.10 2.03 -6.69
CA LYS A 204 -9.54 1.96 -6.91
C LYS A 204 -10.05 0.63 -6.37
N ALA A 205 -11.09 0.66 -5.56
CA ALA A 205 -11.79 -0.53 -5.12
C ALA A 205 -12.58 -1.13 -6.29
N LEU A 206 -12.39 -2.42 -6.57
CA LEU A 206 -13.08 -3.14 -7.63
C LEU A 206 -14.25 -3.98 -7.10
N LYS A 207 -14.43 -3.99 -5.80
CA LYS A 207 -15.53 -4.62 -5.03
C LYS A 207 -15.78 -3.83 -3.76
N ASP A 208 -16.85 -4.14 -3.03
CA ASP A 208 -16.98 -3.71 -1.64
C ASP A 208 -15.87 -4.38 -0.82
N LEU A 209 -15.04 -3.61 -0.15
CA LEU A 209 -13.83 -4.06 0.54
C LEU A 209 -13.85 -3.71 2.02
N THR A 210 -13.38 -4.65 2.83
CA THR A 210 -12.97 -4.44 4.22
C THR A 210 -11.45 -4.36 4.26
N ILE A 211 -10.90 -3.25 4.72
CA ILE A 211 -9.49 -2.91 4.59
C ILE A 211 -8.86 -2.74 5.97
N GLY A 212 -7.61 -3.18 6.10
CA GLY A 212 -6.72 -2.85 7.20
C GLY A 212 -5.48 -2.14 6.68
N THR A 213 -5.07 -1.07 7.36
CA THR A 213 -3.87 -0.29 7.02
C THR A 213 -3.09 0.04 8.28
N THR A 214 -1.76 -0.17 8.23
CA THR A 214 -0.87 0.12 9.36
C THR A 214 0.02 1.31 9.07
N ALA A 215 0.60 1.91 10.13
CA ALA A 215 1.85 2.64 10.05
C ALA A 215 2.89 1.83 10.83
N CYS A 216 3.89 1.29 10.12
CA CYS A 216 4.87 0.35 10.69
C CYS A 216 5.69 0.96 11.83
N PRO A 217 6.17 0.12 12.79
CA PRO A 217 7.09 0.51 13.86
C PRO A 217 8.39 1.12 13.39
#